data_614ac22c22a211f434967756fcb27354
#
_entry.id   614ac22c22a211f434967756fcb27354
#
_cell.length_a   1.000
_cell.length_b   1.000
_cell.length_c   1.000
_cell.angle_alpha   90.00
_cell.angle_beta   90.00
_cell.angle_gamma   90.00
#
_symmetry.space_group_name_H-M   'P 1'
#
loop_
_entity.id
_entity.type
_entity.pdbx_description
1 polymer ?
#
loop_
_entity_poly.entity_id
_entity_poly.type
_entity_poly.pdbx_seq_one_letter_code
_entity_poly.pdbx_strand_id
1 'polypeptide(L)'
;MKSSLCLAACVTLLAGCASFEPAAPADYQGPTVNVADQVLPVSDQLVHVFEIRRVDGRRLLSSSIATLNANQGRGFSVTPVALSNELPLQPARLQLLATTQWAMPTLALTHPTCQTEGEVSFTPLDGRHYRVAGRIAPDECAVWVEEIESGQPVTSKVTGKGTGR
;
A
#
# COMPACT_ATOMS: atom_id res chain seq x y z
N MET A 1 51.62 -11.75 -37.66
CA MET A 1 50.22 -12.19 -37.61
C MET A 1 49.76 -12.00 -36.16
N LYS A 2 48.99 -10.95 -35.90
CA LYS A 2 48.52 -10.61 -34.54
C LYS A 2 47.04 -10.96 -34.46
N SER A 3 46.69 -12.02 -33.72
CA SER A 3 45.31 -12.42 -33.47
C SER A 3 44.76 -11.58 -32.31
N SER A 4 43.82 -10.69 -32.63
CA SER A 4 43.04 -9.91 -31.62
C SER A 4 41.90 -10.77 -31.13
N LEU A 5 41.95 -11.15 -29.87
CA LEU A 5 40.87 -11.85 -29.17
C LEU A 5 39.88 -10.79 -28.68
N CYS A 6 38.73 -10.64 -29.36
CA CYS A 6 37.60 -9.84 -28.87
C CYS A 6 36.86 -10.60 -27.77
N LEU A 7 37.05 -10.17 -26.53
CA LEU A 7 36.31 -10.65 -25.36
C LEU A 7 34.96 -9.94 -25.33
N ALA A 8 33.91 -10.60 -25.84
CA ALA A 8 32.53 -10.10 -25.73
C ALA A 8 32.01 -10.31 -24.32
N ALA A 9 32.00 -9.24 -23.52
CA ALA A 9 31.36 -9.23 -22.21
C ALA A 9 29.82 -9.22 -22.40
N CYS A 10 29.16 -10.37 -22.24
CA CYS A 10 27.71 -10.46 -22.12
C CYS A 10 27.28 -9.88 -20.76
N VAL A 11 26.86 -8.63 -20.76
CA VAL A 11 26.14 -8.02 -19.62
C VAL A 11 24.71 -8.56 -19.64
N THR A 12 24.43 -9.60 -18.87
CA THR A 12 23.07 -10.07 -18.61
C THR A 12 22.35 -9.06 -17.72
N LEU A 13 21.55 -8.20 -18.31
CA LEU A 13 20.58 -7.37 -17.62
C LEU A 13 19.51 -8.30 -17.02
N LEU A 14 19.66 -8.65 -15.75
CA LEU A 14 18.60 -9.24 -14.94
C LEU A 14 17.52 -8.18 -14.75
N ALA A 15 16.55 -8.13 -15.67
CA ALA A 15 15.30 -7.43 -15.46
C ALA A 15 14.53 -8.20 -14.36
N GLY A 16 14.79 -7.86 -13.10
CA GLY A 16 14.03 -8.37 -11.98
C GLY A 16 12.59 -7.85 -12.09
N CYS A 17 11.65 -8.71 -12.52
CA CYS A 17 10.24 -8.43 -12.33
C CYS A 17 10.02 -8.22 -10.83
N ALA A 18 9.62 -7.02 -10.42
CA ALA A 18 9.28 -6.72 -9.04
C ALA A 18 8.02 -7.52 -8.68
N SER A 19 8.20 -8.72 -8.15
CA SER A 19 7.12 -9.57 -7.66
C SER A 19 6.56 -9.01 -6.35
N PHE A 20 5.28 -9.27 -6.10
CA PHE A 20 4.70 -9.05 -4.77
C PHE A 20 5.09 -10.22 -3.85
N GLU A 21 5.34 -9.88 -2.60
CA GLU A 21 5.74 -10.82 -1.56
C GLU A 21 4.70 -10.83 -0.44
N PRO A 22 4.57 -11.92 0.34
CA PRO A 22 3.75 -11.91 1.55
C PRO A 22 4.34 -10.98 2.62
N ALA A 23 3.50 -10.50 3.54
CA ALA A 23 3.94 -9.64 4.63
C ALA A 23 4.82 -10.41 5.63
N ALA A 24 4.49 -11.67 5.92
CA ALA A 24 5.39 -12.57 6.65
C ALA A 24 6.45 -13.14 5.70
N PRO A 25 7.74 -13.27 6.13
CA PRO A 25 8.76 -13.99 5.36
C PRO A 25 8.31 -15.42 5.05
N ALA A 26 8.73 -15.97 3.90
CA ALA A 26 8.32 -17.30 3.46
C ALA A 26 8.74 -18.44 4.41
N ASP A 27 9.80 -18.24 5.17
CA ASP A 27 10.34 -19.16 6.18
C ASP A 27 9.81 -18.91 7.60
N TYR A 28 8.95 -17.91 7.79
CA TYR A 28 8.38 -17.58 9.08
C TYR A 28 7.32 -18.62 9.49
N GLN A 29 7.49 -19.21 10.70
CA GLN A 29 6.60 -20.24 11.26
C GLN A 29 5.96 -19.80 12.59
N GLY A 30 6.18 -18.54 12.98
CA GLY A 30 5.64 -18.00 14.22
C GLY A 30 4.18 -17.53 14.09
N PRO A 31 3.59 -17.06 15.20
CA PRO A 31 2.25 -16.49 15.18
C PRO A 31 2.20 -15.17 14.41
N THR A 32 1.07 -14.90 13.77
CA THR A 32 0.80 -13.69 13.01
C THR A 32 -0.43 -12.96 13.53
N VAL A 33 -0.53 -11.68 13.25
CA VAL A 33 -1.75 -10.89 13.39
C VAL A 33 -2.20 -10.39 12.03
N ASN A 34 -3.50 -10.19 11.92
CA ASN A 34 -4.10 -9.63 10.73
C ASN A 34 -4.16 -8.10 10.81
N VAL A 35 -3.64 -7.42 9.78
CA VAL A 35 -3.79 -5.98 9.59
C VAL A 35 -4.53 -5.73 8.28
N ALA A 36 -5.77 -5.27 8.39
CA ALA A 36 -6.62 -5.00 7.23
C ALA A 36 -6.31 -3.62 6.63
N ASP A 37 -6.22 -3.53 5.31
CA ASP A 37 -6.29 -2.25 4.61
C ASP A 37 -7.72 -1.70 4.67
N GLN A 38 -7.88 -0.39 4.49
CA GLN A 38 -9.20 0.24 4.44
C GLN A 38 -9.41 0.91 3.08
N VAL A 39 -10.49 0.54 2.39
CA VAL A 39 -10.92 1.16 1.14
C VAL A 39 -12.33 1.68 1.33
N LEU A 40 -12.47 3.00 1.41
CA LEU A 40 -13.73 3.67 1.71
C LEU A 40 -14.35 4.23 0.43
N PRO A 41 -15.55 3.78 0.03
CA PRO A 41 -16.28 4.42 -1.05
C PRO A 41 -16.74 5.82 -0.63
N VAL A 42 -16.41 6.82 -1.45
CA VAL A 42 -16.84 8.21 -1.28
C VAL A 42 -17.99 8.53 -2.25
N SER A 43 -17.90 8.00 -3.45
CA SER A 43 -18.94 8.04 -4.47
C SER A 43 -18.78 6.84 -5.41
N ASP A 44 -19.65 6.70 -6.39
CA ASP A 44 -19.54 5.65 -7.42
C ASP A 44 -18.23 5.75 -8.22
N GLN A 45 -17.60 6.93 -8.23
CA GLN A 45 -16.39 7.20 -9.03
C GLN A 45 -15.13 7.39 -8.19
N LEU A 46 -15.21 7.40 -6.85
CA LEU A 46 -14.11 7.74 -5.97
C LEU A 46 -14.06 6.83 -4.74
N VAL A 47 -12.89 6.29 -4.48
CA VAL A 47 -12.58 5.64 -3.20
C VAL A 47 -11.37 6.29 -2.53
N HIS A 48 -11.37 6.30 -1.20
CA HIS A 48 -10.19 6.59 -0.39
C HIS A 48 -9.55 5.27 0.02
N VAL A 49 -8.25 5.15 -0.22
CA VAL A 49 -7.48 3.94 0.07
C VAL A 49 -6.44 4.24 1.13
N PHE A 50 -6.42 3.41 2.17
CA PHE A 50 -5.41 3.40 3.24
C PHE A 50 -4.84 1.99 3.32
N GLU A 51 -3.54 1.84 3.00
CA GLU A 51 -2.95 0.51 2.77
C GLU A 51 -1.50 0.39 3.22
N ILE A 52 -1.05 -0.85 3.42
CA ILE A 52 0.36 -1.18 3.57
C ILE A 52 0.95 -1.47 2.18
N ARG A 53 1.98 -0.71 1.81
CA ARG A 53 2.73 -0.91 0.56
C ARG A 53 3.91 -1.87 0.72
N ARG A 54 4.58 -1.78 1.87
CA ARG A 54 5.75 -2.60 2.17
C ARG A 54 5.80 -2.96 3.65
N VAL A 55 6.40 -4.12 3.93
CA VAL A 55 6.78 -4.56 5.28
C VAL A 55 8.26 -4.94 5.24
N ASP A 56 9.10 -4.25 6.02
CA ASP A 56 10.57 -4.44 6.05
C ASP A 56 11.22 -4.47 4.66
N GLY A 57 10.75 -3.59 3.77
CA GLY A 57 11.21 -3.47 2.38
C GLY A 57 10.53 -4.42 1.39
N ARG A 58 9.88 -5.51 1.81
CA ARG A 58 9.12 -6.42 0.94
C ARG A 58 7.88 -5.72 0.40
N ARG A 59 7.69 -5.77 -0.90
CA ARG A 59 6.57 -5.14 -1.59
C ARG A 59 5.35 -6.05 -1.58
N LEU A 60 4.24 -5.57 -1.01
CA LEU A 60 2.99 -6.31 -0.95
C LEU A 60 2.10 -6.02 -2.16
N LEU A 61 1.22 -6.98 -2.50
CA LEU A 61 0.05 -6.67 -3.30
C LEU A 61 -0.85 -5.75 -2.47
N SER A 62 -1.17 -4.59 -2.99
CA SER A 62 -1.90 -3.57 -2.25
C SER A 62 -3.36 -3.44 -2.71
N SER A 63 -4.21 -2.94 -1.82
CA SER A 63 -5.64 -2.75 -2.06
C SER A 63 -5.91 -1.80 -3.23
N SER A 64 -5.07 -0.78 -3.45
CA SER A 64 -5.18 0.11 -4.61
C SER A 64 -4.95 -0.62 -5.93
N ILE A 65 -3.95 -1.51 -5.99
CA ILE A 65 -3.68 -2.34 -7.17
C ILE A 65 -4.81 -3.36 -7.38
N ALA A 66 -5.27 -4.02 -6.31
CA ALA A 66 -6.38 -4.96 -6.37
C ALA A 66 -7.67 -4.29 -6.84
N THR A 67 -7.98 -3.09 -6.31
CA THR A 67 -9.11 -2.27 -6.75
C THR A 67 -8.99 -1.89 -8.23
N LEU A 68 -7.80 -1.43 -8.68
CA LEU A 68 -7.57 -1.09 -10.08
C LEU A 68 -7.82 -2.30 -11.01
N ASN A 69 -7.25 -3.45 -10.67
CA ASN A 69 -7.37 -4.68 -11.46
C ASN A 69 -8.82 -5.16 -11.54
N ALA A 70 -9.57 -5.12 -10.43
CA ALA A 70 -10.97 -5.53 -10.38
C ALA A 70 -11.90 -4.62 -11.20
N ASN A 71 -11.48 -3.38 -11.48
CA ASN A 71 -12.28 -2.38 -12.19
C ASN A 71 -11.85 -2.14 -13.63
N GLN A 72 -10.85 -2.87 -14.14
CA GLN A 72 -10.46 -2.77 -15.54
C GLN A 72 -11.64 -3.07 -16.48
N GLY A 73 -11.94 -2.13 -17.39
CA GLY A 73 -13.02 -2.26 -18.37
C GLY A 73 -14.44 -2.04 -17.82
N ARG A 74 -14.59 -1.64 -16.53
CA ARG A 74 -15.92 -1.43 -15.91
C ARG A 74 -16.49 -0.01 -16.10
N GLY A 75 -15.81 0.87 -16.86
CA GLY A 75 -16.31 2.20 -17.17
C GLY A 75 -16.14 3.20 -16.03
N PHE A 76 -17.23 3.90 -15.66
CA PHE A 76 -17.17 5.09 -14.79
C PHE A 76 -17.39 4.80 -13.29
N SER A 77 -17.52 3.56 -12.89
CA SER A 77 -17.69 3.21 -11.48
C SER A 77 -16.50 2.44 -10.92
N VAL A 78 -16.24 2.59 -9.63
CA VAL A 78 -15.21 1.86 -8.90
C VAL A 78 -15.80 1.01 -7.80
N THR A 79 -15.53 -0.30 -7.84
CA THR A 79 -15.86 -1.25 -6.77
C THR A 79 -14.61 -1.43 -5.90
N PRO A 80 -14.65 -1.09 -4.61
CA PRO A 80 -13.49 -1.21 -3.72
C PRO A 80 -13.12 -2.66 -3.48
N VAL A 81 -11.80 -2.93 -3.39
CA VAL A 81 -11.25 -4.23 -2.96
C VAL A 81 -10.25 -3.95 -1.85
N ALA A 82 -10.62 -4.31 -0.61
CA ALA A 82 -9.72 -4.22 0.54
C ALA A 82 -9.02 -5.57 0.74
N LEU A 83 -7.73 -5.52 1.00
CA LEU A 83 -6.88 -6.67 1.31
C LEU A 83 -6.54 -6.69 2.80
N SER A 84 -5.98 -7.80 3.23
CA SER A 84 -5.53 -8.03 4.59
C SER A 84 -4.15 -8.68 4.56
N ASN A 85 -3.29 -8.29 5.48
CA ASN A 85 -1.91 -8.73 5.54
C ASN A 85 -1.64 -9.43 6.87
N GLU A 86 -1.04 -10.63 6.82
CA GLU A 86 -0.61 -11.36 8.01
C GLU A 86 0.81 -10.94 8.39
N LEU A 87 0.94 -10.19 9.48
CA LEU A 87 2.22 -9.70 9.98
C LEU A 87 2.72 -10.58 11.14
N PRO A 88 4.03 -10.92 11.18
CA PRO A 88 4.65 -11.56 12.34
C PRO A 88 4.45 -10.78 13.63
N LEU A 89 4.35 -11.46 14.78
CA LEU A 89 4.33 -10.85 16.11
C LEU A 89 5.72 -10.36 16.52
N GLN A 90 6.31 -9.48 15.72
CA GLN A 90 7.62 -8.88 15.99
C GLN A 90 7.64 -7.44 15.45
N PRO A 91 8.57 -6.59 15.94
CA PRO A 91 8.72 -5.24 15.41
C PRO A 91 8.96 -5.25 13.91
N ALA A 92 8.25 -4.41 13.18
CA ALA A 92 8.35 -4.26 11.73
C ALA A 92 8.31 -2.78 11.32
N ARG A 93 8.86 -2.47 10.15
CA ARG A 93 8.71 -1.18 9.48
C ARG A 93 7.68 -1.31 8.38
N LEU A 94 6.65 -0.49 8.48
CA LEU A 94 5.55 -0.47 7.53
C LEU A 94 5.64 0.79 6.68
N GLN A 95 5.62 0.65 5.37
CA GLN A 95 5.40 1.77 4.46
C GLN A 95 3.90 1.87 4.20
N LEU A 96 3.29 2.94 4.72
CA LEU A 96 1.86 3.20 4.61
C LEU A 96 1.58 4.18 3.48
N LEU A 97 0.43 4.04 2.84
CA LEU A 97 -0.08 4.95 1.81
C LEU A 97 -1.51 5.35 2.12
N ALA A 98 -1.80 6.66 2.05
CA ALA A 98 -3.14 7.19 1.82
C ALA A 98 -3.24 7.72 0.40
N THR A 99 -4.28 7.37 -0.33
CA THR A 99 -4.49 7.89 -1.69
C THR A 99 -5.97 7.98 -2.06
N THR A 100 -6.30 8.97 -2.89
CA THR A 100 -7.57 8.99 -3.63
C THR A 100 -7.42 8.16 -4.90
N GLN A 101 -8.38 7.28 -5.17
CA GLN A 101 -8.43 6.52 -6.41
C GLN A 101 -9.74 6.78 -7.14
N TRP A 102 -9.64 7.38 -8.31
CA TRP A 102 -10.75 7.67 -9.19
C TRP A 102 -11.01 6.50 -10.15
N ALA A 103 -12.27 6.28 -10.51
CA ALA A 103 -12.66 5.28 -11.51
C ALA A 103 -11.96 5.50 -12.86
N MET A 104 -11.72 6.77 -13.22
CA MET A 104 -10.98 7.16 -14.42
C MET A 104 -9.78 8.05 -14.07
N PRO A 105 -8.59 7.77 -14.59
CA PRO A 105 -7.40 8.59 -14.33
C PRO A 105 -7.56 10.06 -14.71
N THR A 106 -8.38 10.36 -15.72
CA THR A 106 -8.66 11.75 -16.17
C THR A 106 -9.37 12.58 -15.10
N LEU A 107 -10.15 11.96 -14.21
CA LEU A 107 -10.81 12.66 -13.11
C LEU A 107 -9.79 13.19 -12.09
N ALA A 108 -8.68 12.50 -11.88
CA ALA A 108 -7.61 12.96 -11.00
C ALA A 108 -6.93 14.25 -11.50
N LEU A 109 -7.05 14.59 -12.79
CA LEU A 109 -6.49 15.82 -13.36
C LEU A 109 -7.34 17.07 -13.06
N THR A 110 -8.62 16.87 -12.76
CA THR A 110 -9.60 17.96 -12.62
C THR A 110 -10.23 18.04 -11.22
N HIS A 111 -10.00 17.05 -10.38
CA HIS A 111 -10.58 16.95 -9.04
C HIS A 111 -9.48 16.90 -7.97
N PRO A 112 -9.80 17.26 -6.73
CA PRO A 112 -8.86 17.15 -5.61
C PRO A 112 -8.34 15.72 -5.45
N THR A 113 -7.03 15.60 -5.23
CA THR A 113 -6.37 14.33 -4.94
C THR A 113 -5.58 14.42 -3.65
N CYS A 114 -5.44 13.29 -2.98
CA CYS A 114 -4.53 13.13 -1.87
C CYS A 114 -3.62 11.96 -2.18
N GLN A 115 -2.34 12.13 -1.91
CA GLN A 115 -1.40 11.04 -1.86
C GLN A 115 -0.33 11.37 -0.82
N THR A 116 -0.24 10.56 0.22
CA THR A 116 0.84 10.64 1.20
C THR A 116 1.35 9.25 1.53
N GLU A 117 2.65 9.11 1.59
CA GLU A 117 3.33 7.85 1.85
C GLU A 117 4.45 8.09 2.86
N GLY A 118 4.65 7.13 3.78
CA GLY A 118 5.72 7.22 4.76
C GLY A 118 5.90 5.95 5.55
N GLU A 119 7.04 5.87 6.23
CA GLU A 119 7.42 4.72 7.04
C GLU A 119 7.06 4.95 8.51
N VAL A 120 6.51 3.92 9.15
CA VAL A 120 6.22 3.88 10.58
C VAL A 120 6.75 2.59 11.19
N SER A 121 7.15 2.63 12.45
CA SER A 121 7.44 1.44 13.24
C SER A 121 6.17 0.90 13.86
N PHE A 122 5.99 -0.41 13.82
CA PHE A 122 4.84 -1.10 14.36
C PHE A 122 5.26 -2.39 15.07
N THR A 123 4.73 -2.63 16.24
CA THR A 123 4.91 -3.88 16.99
C THR A 123 3.53 -4.41 17.34
N PRO A 124 3.03 -5.43 16.61
CA PRO A 124 1.73 -6.01 16.91
C PRO A 124 1.73 -6.78 18.22
N LEU A 125 0.59 -6.82 18.88
CA LEU A 125 0.34 -7.62 20.08
C LEU A 125 -0.56 -8.80 19.75
N ASP A 126 -0.30 -9.94 20.37
CA ASP A 126 -1.11 -11.13 20.19
C ASP A 126 -2.58 -10.91 20.61
N GLY A 127 -3.50 -11.53 19.88
CA GLY A 127 -4.93 -11.44 20.15
C GLY A 127 -5.56 -10.08 19.86
N ARG A 128 -4.85 -9.14 19.22
CA ARG A 128 -5.37 -7.85 18.80
C ARG A 128 -5.64 -7.82 17.30
N HIS A 129 -6.60 -6.99 16.89
CA HIS A 129 -6.93 -6.78 15.50
C HIS A 129 -6.59 -5.36 15.10
N TYR A 130 -6.03 -5.20 13.91
CA TYR A 130 -5.54 -3.91 13.43
C TYR A 130 -6.07 -3.61 12.03
N ARG A 131 -6.15 -2.32 11.73
CA ARG A 131 -6.39 -1.86 10.37
C ARG A 131 -5.53 -0.64 10.05
N VAL A 132 -5.25 -0.46 8.77
CA VAL A 132 -4.72 0.80 8.27
C VAL A 132 -5.89 1.77 8.13
N ALA A 133 -5.86 2.82 8.91
CA ALA A 133 -6.87 3.86 8.90
C ALA A 133 -6.26 5.17 8.43
N GLY A 134 -7.11 6.12 8.05
CA GLY A 134 -6.64 7.41 7.61
C GLY A 134 -7.74 8.42 7.49
N ARG A 135 -7.35 9.63 7.07
CA ARG A 135 -8.26 10.73 6.79
C ARG A 135 -7.81 11.47 5.54
N ILE A 136 -8.75 11.66 4.63
CA ILE A 136 -8.58 12.50 3.44
C ILE A 136 -9.65 13.58 3.48
N ALA A 137 -9.21 14.83 3.57
CA ALA A 137 -10.02 16.03 3.54
C ALA A 137 -9.31 17.08 2.67
N PRO A 138 -9.93 18.22 2.33
CA PRO A 138 -9.32 19.22 1.43
C PRO A 138 -7.93 19.69 1.84
N ASP A 139 -7.67 19.75 3.14
CA ASP A 139 -6.43 20.23 3.76
C ASP A 139 -5.66 19.14 4.51
N GLU A 140 -6.19 17.93 4.57
CA GLU A 140 -5.61 16.82 5.33
C GLU A 140 -5.49 15.56 4.49
N CYS A 141 -4.33 14.94 4.52
CA CYS A 141 -4.04 13.65 3.92
C CYS A 141 -3.20 12.87 4.93
N ALA A 142 -3.79 11.91 5.64
CA ALA A 142 -3.13 11.22 6.74
C ALA A 142 -3.43 9.71 6.74
N VAL A 143 -2.46 8.89 7.19
CA VAL A 143 -2.57 7.45 7.34
C VAL A 143 -1.81 6.97 8.59
N TRP A 144 -2.35 5.95 9.26
CA TRP A 144 -1.76 5.30 10.44
C TRP A 144 -2.29 3.87 10.58
N VAL A 145 -1.71 3.09 11.49
CA VAL A 145 -2.32 1.83 11.94
C VAL A 145 -3.08 2.12 13.24
N GLU A 146 -4.28 1.58 13.35
CA GLU A 146 -5.08 1.65 14.58
C GLU A 146 -5.53 0.24 15.02
N GLU A 147 -5.73 0.08 16.32
CA GLU A 147 -6.39 -1.09 16.88
C GLU A 147 -7.90 -0.98 16.69
N ILE A 148 -8.52 -2.03 16.16
CA ILE A 148 -9.93 -1.99 15.76
C ILE A 148 -10.85 -1.81 16.97
N GLU A 149 -10.57 -2.52 18.08
CA GLU A 149 -11.42 -2.54 19.27
C GLU A 149 -11.46 -1.18 19.98
N SER A 150 -10.33 -0.50 20.05
CA SER A 150 -10.24 0.81 20.72
C SER A 150 -10.40 2.01 19.79
N GLY A 151 -10.20 1.80 18.49
CA GLY A 151 -10.12 2.88 17.48
C GLY A 151 -8.92 3.81 17.69
N GLN A 152 -7.94 3.42 18.53
CA GLN A 152 -6.79 4.25 18.83
C GLN A 152 -5.63 4.00 17.87
N PRO A 153 -4.97 5.05 17.37
CA PRO A 153 -3.73 4.90 16.62
C PRO A 153 -2.66 4.19 17.46
N VAL A 154 -2.03 3.17 16.88
CA VAL A 154 -0.91 2.42 17.48
C VAL A 154 0.43 2.74 16.80
N THR A 155 0.41 3.58 15.77
CA THR A 155 1.60 4.14 15.13
C THR A 155 1.53 5.66 15.10
N SER A 156 2.65 6.31 14.77
CA SER A 156 2.63 7.70 14.35
C SER A 156 1.79 7.87 13.08
N LYS A 157 1.24 9.06 12.89
CA LYS A 157 0.53 9.41 11.66
C LYS A 157 1.52 9.90 10.60
N VAL A 158 1.41 9.34 9.41
CA VAL A 158 2.03 9.89 8.21
C VAL A 158 1.08 10.94 7.65
N THR A 159 1.55 12.16 7.49
CA THR A 159 0.71 13.28 7.03
C THR A 159 1.30 13.91 5.78
N GLY A 160 0.43 14.34 4.88
CA GLY A 160 0.75 15.09 3.68
C GLY A 160 -0.29 16.18 3.43
N LYS A 161 -0.08 16.96 2.39
CA LYS A 161 -1.06 17.95 1.93
C LYS A 161 -1.89 17.35 0.81
N GLY A 162 -3.21 17.47 0.89
CA GLY A 162 -4.07 17.27 -0.25
C GLY A 162 -3.78 18.31 -1.34
N THR A 163 -3.84 17.93 -2.60
CA THR A 163 -3.81 18.89 -3.70
C THR A 163 -5.23 19.43 -3.91
N GLY A 164 -5.67 20.31 -3.01
CA GLY A 164 -6.85 21.13 -3.24
C GLY A 164 -6.57 22.11 -4.39
N ARG A 165 -7.36 22.09 -5.43
CA ARG A 165 -7.48 23.19 -6.39
C ARG A 165 -8.80 23.90 -6.15
#